data_8f018b62b502a14702c7f08a944d2f51
#
_entry.id   8f018b62b502a14702c7f08a944d2f51
#
_cell.length_a   1.000
_cell.length_b   1.000
_cell.length_c   1.000
_cell.angle_alpha   90.00
_cell.angle_beta   90.00
_cell.angle_gamma   90.00
#
_symmetry.space_group_name_H-M   'P 1'
#
loop_
_entity.id
_entity.type
_entity.pdbx_description
1 polymer ?
#
loop_
_entity_poly.entity_id
_entity_poly.type
_entity_poly.pdbx_seq_one_letter_code
_entity_poly.pdbx_strand_id
1 'polypeptide(L)'
;MKLSYIVAALKAEGIQCDPTDLRRAEAAARPAVSAALPRLRSTETIDAFEFYIREMLGRVSLTPAQKAADVDGLAHGMVPLLDRVGRVAFWSAVIPGVPEALAAFRDRGLQLAVVSNSDGTIEELLRKVGLRQYFDAVIDSHVIGYEKPDPRIFRHALDVVGARANTTLHVGDLYEADVVGARAAGVHALLLDPFNDWHLTDCERAADLTGLLERLGD
;
A
#
# COMPACT_ATOMS: atom_id res chain seq x y z
N MET A 1 3.30 -2.70 -5.52
CA MET A 1 4.56 -3.45 -5.73
C MET A 1 4.55 -4.14 -7.09
N LYS A 2 5.67 -4.13 -7.81
CA LYS A 2 5.81 -4.82 -9.10
C LYS A 2 6.29 -6.26 -8.87
N LEU A 3 5.35 -7.17 -8.69
CA LEU A 3 5.61 -8.57 -8.29
C LEU A 3 6.53 -9.31 -9.26
N SER A 4 6.65 -8.87 -10.52
CA SER A 4 7.59 -9.47 -11.49
C SER A 4 9.05 -9.46 -11.01
N TYR A 5 9.46 -8.51 -10.18
CA TYR A 5 10.80 -8.49 -9.60
C TYR A 5 10.98 -9.58 -8.55
N ILE A 6 9.96 -9.81 -7.72
CA ILE A 6 9.95 -10.89 -6.72
C ILE A 6 9.93 -12.25 -7.41
N VAL A 7 9.07 -12.43 -8.44
CA VAL A 7 9.04 -13.67 -9.24
C VAL A 7 10.42 -13.98 -9.86
N ALA A 8 11.07 -12.96 -10.44
CA ALA A 8 12.40 -13.13 -11.02
C ALA A 8 13.46 -13.52 -9.98
N ALA A 9 13.40 -12.92 -8.78
CA ALA A 9 14.32 -13.27 -7.70
C ALA A 9 14.08 -14.68 -7.19
N LEU A 10 12.82 -15.09 -6.95
CA LEU A 10 12.49 -16.47 -6.57
C LEU A 10 12.94 -17.49 -7.61
N LYS A 11 12.75 -17.17 -8.89
CA LYS A 11 13.21 -18.04 -10.00
C LYS A 11 14.71 -18.20 -10.02
N ALA A 12 15.49 -17.17 -9.69
CA ALA A 12 16.94 -17.26 -9.57
C ALA A 12 17.39 -18.22 -8.46
N GLU A 13 16.59 -18.36 -7.40
CA GLU A 13 16.76 -19.32 -6.31
C GLU A 13 16.11 -20.69 -6.60
N GLY A 14 15.68 -20.93 -7.85
CA GLY A 14 15.06 -22.21 -8.24
C GLY A 14 13.61 -22.37 -7.78
N ILE A 15 12.98 -21.33 -7.25
CA ILE A 15 11.60 -21.33 -6.77
C ILE A 15 10.67 -20.83 -7.87
N GLN A 16 9.72 -21.68 -8.27
CA GLN A 16 8.65 -21.29 -9.19
C GLN A 16 7.43 -20.82 -8.38
N CYS A 17 6.95 -19.63 -8.70
CA CYS A 17 5.78 -19.03 -8.07
C CYS A 17 4.89 -18.41 -9.14
N ASP A 18 3.59 -18.68 -9.07
CA ASP A 18 2.60 -18.02 -9.91
C ASP A 18 2.43 -16.56 -9.43
N PRO A 19 2.44 -15.57 -10.34
CA PRO A 19 2.20 -14.18 -9.99
C PRO A 19 0.86 -13.95 -9.29
N THR A 20 -0.17 -14.77 -9.58
CA THR A 20 -1.48 -14.69 -8.93
C THR A 20 -1.40 -15.14 -7.47
N ASP A 21 -0.69 -16.24 -7.19
CA ASP A 21 -0.47 -16.72 -5.83
C ASP A 21 0.34 -15.71 -5.02
N LEU A 22 1.35 -15.08 -5.64
CA LEU A 22 2.15 -14.06 -4.99
C LEU A 22 1.31 -12.81 -4.67
N ARG A 23 0.42 -12.39 -5.57
CA ARG A 23 -0.52 -11.29 -5.32
C ARG A 23 -1.48 -11.61 -4.17
N ARG A 24 -1.97 -12.85 -4.13
CA ARG A 24 -2.84 -13.32 -3.03
C ARG A 24 -2.10 -13.34 -1.70
N ALA A 25 -0.84 -13.84 -1.70
CA ALA A 25 0.00 -13.89 -0.52
C ALA A 25 0.39 -12.48 -0.02
N GLU A 26 0.62 -11.54 -0.93
CA GLU A 26 0.89 -10.14 -0.62
C GLU A 26 -0.29 -9.51 0.15
N ALA A 27 -1.52 -9.64 -0.36
CA ALA A 27 -2.70 -9.13 0.33
C ALA A 27 -2.90 -9.80 1.70
N ALA A 28 -2.74 -11.12 1.78
CA ALA A 28 -2.86 -11.87 3.04
C ALA A 28 -1.76 -11.52 4.08
N ALA A 29 -0.64 -10.91 3.66
CA ALA A 29 0.40 -10.45 4.57
C ALA A 29 0.07 -9.13 5.27
N ARG A 30 -0.78 -8.28 4.67
CA ARG A 30 -1.08 -6.92 5.15
C ARG A 30 -1.58 -6.86 6.60
N PRO A 31 -2.46 -7.75 7.09
CA PRO A 31 -2.86 -7.76 8.50
C PRO A 31 -1.69 -7.93 9.46
N ALA A 32 -0.76 -8.85 9.16
CA ALA A 32 0.42 -9.08 9.99
C ALA A 32 1.41 -7.89 9.93
N VAL A 33 1.60 -7.31 8.74
CA VAL A 33 2.44 -6.12 8.56
C VAL A 33 1.87 -4.94 9.33
N SER A 34 0.57 -4.70 9.22
CA SER A 34 -0.11 -3.62 9.94
C SER A 34 0.03 -3.77 11.46
N ALA A 35 -0.24 -4.96 11.99
CA ALA A 35 -0.10 -5.25 13.41
C ALA A 35 1.35 -5.09 13.93
N ALA A 36 2.35 -5.20 13.06
CA ALA A 36 3.75 -5.03 13.40
C ALA A 36 4.23 -3.56 13.39
N LEU A 37 3.48 -2.63 12.81
CA LEU A 37 3.89 -1.22 12.66
C LEU A 37 4.31 -0.55 13.98
N PRO A 38 3.61 -0.72 15.12
CA PRO A 38 4.05 -0.12 16.38
C PRO A 38 5.44 -0.58 16.81
N ARG A 39 5.85 -1.81 16.45
CA ARG A 39 7.18 -2.37 16.72
C ARG A 39 8.21 -1.91 15.70
N LEU A 40 7.85 -1.89 14.41
CA LEU A 40 8.71 -1.50 13.30
C LEU A 40 8.98 0.01 13.27
N ARG A 41 8.10 0.81 13.88
CA ARG A 41 8.14 2.28 14.00
C ARG A 41 7.99 3.05 12.70
N SER A 42 8.26 2.44 11.55
CA SER A 42 8.13 3.04 10.22
C SER A 42 7.88 1.95 9.17
N THR A 43 7.19 2.30 8.09
CA THR A 43 7.03 1.44 6.91
C THR A 43 8.21 1.55 5.94
N GLU A 44 9.08 2.56 6.10
CA GLU A 44 10.11 2.92 5.12
C GLU A 44 11.50 2.35 5.46
N THR A 45 11.63 1.62 6.57
CA THR A 45 12.89 0.98 6.95
C THR A 45 13.15 -0.31 6.18
N ILE A 46 14.42 -0.69 6.07
CA ILE A 46 14.83 -1.98 5.50
C ILE A 46 14.20 -3.13 6.30
N ASP A 47 14.18 -3.03 7.62
CA ASP A 47 13.57 -4.05 8.50
C ASP A 47 12.08 -4.22 8.24
N ALA A 48 11.35 -3.13 7.98
CA ALA A 48 9.93 -3.18 7.61
C ALA A 48 9.72 -3.83 6.25
N PHE A 49 10.57 -3.50 5.27
CA PHE A 49 10.54 -4.14 3.96
C PHE A 49 10.83 -5.64 4.04
N GLU A 50 11.90 -6.03 4.74
CA GLU A 50 12.27 -7.44 4.95
C GLU A 50 11.15 -8.20 5.66
N PHE A 51 10.56 -7.61 6.72
CA PHE A 51 9.41 -8.16 7.41
C PHE A 51 8.23 -8.37 6.46
N TYR A 52 7.92 -7.38 5.63
CA TYR A 52 6.84 -7.46 4.65
C TYR A 52 7.06 -8.59 3.62
N ILE A 53 8.26 -8.69 3.06
CA ILE A 53 8.61 -9.76 2.12
C ILE A 53 8.53 -11.13 2.80
N ARG A 54 9.02 -11.27 4.02
CA ARG A 54 8.94 -12.51 4.79
C ARG A 54 7.49 -12.96 5.03
N GLU A 55 6.63 -12.04 5.47
CA GLU A 55 5.23 -12.32 5.69
C GLU A 55 4.50 -12.72 4.40
N MET A 56 4.84 -12.10 3.29
CA MET A 56 4.32 -12.45 1.97
C MET A 56 4.81 -13.84 1.53
N LEU A 57 6.12 -14.12 1.59
CA LEU A 57 6.69 -15.40 1.16
C LEU A 57 6.21 -16.57 2.01
N GLY A 58 5.99 -16.35 3.32
CA GLY A 58 5.42 -17.36 4.21
C GLY A 58 3.98 -17.79 3.85
N ARG A 59 3.29 -16.99 3.02
CA ARG A 59 1.90 -17.24 2.57
C ARG A 59 1.80 -17.73 1.13
N VAL A 60 2.92 -17.77 0.41
CA VAL A 60 2.94 -18.32 -0.95
C VAL A 60 2.71 -19.83 -0.90
N SER A 61 1.90 -20.34 -1.82
CA SER A 61 1.70 -21.78 -2.01
C SER A 61 2.96 -22.41 -2.62
N LEU A 62 3.88 -22.84 -1.76
CA LEU A 62 5.10 -23.52 -2.18
C LEU A 62 4.89 -25.04 -2.21
N THR A 63 5.56 -25.74 -3.12
CA THR A 63 5.62 -27.20 -3.14
C THR A 63 6.33 -27.72 -1.88
N PRO A 64 6.14 -29.01 -1.47
CA PRO A 64 6.83 -29.58 -0.31
C PRO A 64 8.37 -29.44 -0.38
N ALA A 65 8.95 -29.55 -1.58
CA ALA A 65 10.37 -29.35 -1.77
C ALA A 65 10.82 -27.88 -1.58
N GLN A 66 9.93 -26.92 -1.93
CA GLN A 66 10.16 -25.50 -1.77
C GLN A 66 9.85 -24.99 -0.35
N LYS A 67 8.99 -25.69 0.42
CA LYS A 67 8.72 -25.38 1.84
C LYS A 67 9.92 -25.57 2.75
N ALA A 68 10.92 -26.33 2.31
CA ALA A 68 12.20 -26.45 2.99
C ALA A 68 13.12 -25.23 2.74
N ALA A 69 12.71 -24.30 1.85
CA ALA A 69 13.45 -23.07 1.64
C ALA A 69 13.40 -22.20 2.90
N ASP A 70 14.53 -21.63 3.27
CA ASP A 70 14.66 -20.66 4.33
C ASP A 70 13.97 -19.34 3.90
N VAL A 71 12.72 -19.12 4.36
CA VAL A 71 11.95 -17.91 4.04
C VAL A 71 12.64 -16.65 4.55
N ASP A 72 13.31 -16.73 5.69
CA ASP A 72 14.04 -15.59 6.27
C ASP A 72 15.26 -15.24 5.40
N GLY A 73 16.03 -16.22 4.99
CA GLY A 73 17.14 -16.02 4.06
C GLY A 73 16.70 -15.49 2.70
N LEU A 74 15.58 -15.98 2.17
CA LEU A 74 15.01 -15.49 0.92
C LEU A 74 14.55 -14.03 1.06
N ALA A 75 13.88 -13.67 2.15
CA ALA A 75 13.42 -12.29 2.40
C ALA A 75 14.62 -11.34 2.52
N HIS A 76 15.63 -11.72 3.28
CA HIS A 76 16.87 -10.96 3.42
C HIS A 76 17.58 -10.79 2.06
N GLY A 77 17.67 -11.87 1.27
CA GLY A 77 18.24 -11.84 -0.08
C GLY A 77 17.50 -10.95 -1.08
N MET A 78 16.27 -10.56 -0.78
CA MET A 78 15.48 -9.62 -1.60
C MET A 78 15.68 -8.14 -1.25
N VAL A 79 16.26 -7.83 -0.08
CA VAL A 79 16.56 -6.44 0.32
C VAL A 79 17.37 -5.69 -0.75
N PRO A 80 18.45 -6.26 -1.33
CA PRO A 80 19.19 -5.60 -2.40
C PRO A 80 18.42 -5.33 -3.70
N LEU A 81 17.20 -5.89 -3.86
CA LEU A 81 16.37 -5.59 -5.03
C LEU A 81 15.93 -4.13 -5.04
N LEU A 82 15.66 -3.53 -3.87
CA LEU A 82 15.27 -2.13 -3.79
C LEU A 82 16.36 -1.21 -4.33
N ASP A 83 17.62 -1.48 -4.00
CA ASP A 83 18.76 -0.69 -4.49
C ASP A 83 19.01 -0.93 -5.96
N ARG A 84 18.97 -2.19 -6.40
CA ARG A 84 19.27 -2.61 -7.78
C ARG A 84 18.22 -2.14 -8.79
N VAL A 85 16.95 -2.21 -8.41
CA VAL A 85 15.80 -1.84 -9.26
C VAL A 85 15.41 -0.39 -9.09
N GLY A 86 15.63 0.16 -7.91
CA GLY A 86 15.17 1.48 -7.47
C GLY A 86 13.71 1.45 -6.97
N ARG A 87 13.44 2.18 -5.91
CA ARG A 87 12.12 2.19 -5.25
C ARG A 87 10.99 2.59 -6.19
N VAL A 88 11.19 3.62 -7.01
CA VAL A 88 10.19 4.07 -7.99
C VAL A 88 9.80 2.96 -8.98
N ALA A 89 10.77 2.18 -9.46
CA ALA A 89 10.49 1.08 -10.38
C ALA A 89 9.82 -0.09 -9.66
N PHE A 90 10.26 -0.39 -8.44
CA PHE A 90 9.73 -1.49 -7.63
C PHE A 90 8.25 -1.27 -7.26
N TRP A 91 7.86 -0.04 -6.92
CA TRP A 91 6.49 0.30 -6.54
C TRP A 91 5.59 0.74 -7.71
N SER A 92 6.05 0.68 -8.95
CA SER A 92 5.35 1.22 -10.13
C SER A 92 4.22 0.35 -10.71
N ALA A 93 3.70 -0.63 -9.98
CA ALA A 93 2.56 -1.41 -10.46
C ALA A 93 1.26 -0.62 -10.29
N VAL A 94 0.54 -0.41 -11.38
CA VAL A 94 -0.82 0.13 -11.37
C VAL A 94 -1.81 -1.03 -11.44
N ILE A 95 -2.77 -1.04 -10.53
CA ILE A 95 -3.86 -2.01 -10.54
C ILE A 95 -4.83 -1.65 -11.67
N PRO A 96 -5.28 -2.61 -12.49
CA PRO A 96 -6.28 -2.36 -13.53
C PRO A 96 -7.55 -1.72 -12.94
N GLY A 97 -8.15 -0.76 -13.67
CA GLY A 97 -9.34 -0.02 -13.22
C GLY A 97 -9.07 1.19 -12.34
N VAL A 98 -7.83 1.34 -11.80
CA VAL A 98 -7.49 2.51 -10.96
C VAL A 98 -7.55 3.84 -11.71
N PRO A 99 -6.97 4.00 -12.92
CA PRO A 99 -7.08 5.25 -13.66
C PRO A 99 -8.53 5.65 -13.94
N GLU A 100 -9.36 4.69 -14.32
CA GLU A 100 -10.78 4.87 -14.62
C GLU A 100 -11.57 5.30 -13.39
N ALA A 101 -11.32 4.64 -12.24
CA ALA A 101 -11.95 5.00 -10.97
C ALA A 101 -11.55 6.42 -10.51
N LEU A 102 -10.25 6.78 -10.63
CA LEU A 102 -9.78 8.12 -10.29
C LEU A 102 -10.40 9.20 -11.20
N ALA A 103 -10.53 8.94 -12.51
CA ALA A 103 -11.22 9.83 -13.44
C ALA A 103 -12.67 10.01 -13.03
N ALA A 104 -13.39 8.92 -12.73
CA ALA A 104 -14.78 8.97 -12.32
C ALA A 104 -15.00 9.71 -10.99
N PHE A 105 -14.08 9.63 -10.03
CA PHE A 105 -14.12 10.46 -8.81
C PHE A 105 -13.96 11.95 -9.16
N ARG A 106 -13.04 12.29 -10.06
CA ARG A 106 -12.87 13.68 -10.53
C ARG A 106 -14.11 14.21 -11.24
N ASP A 107 -14.75 13.41 -12.10
CA ASP A 107 -15.97 13.78 -12.83
C ASP A 107 -17.15 14.04 -11.88
N ARG A 108 -17.15 13.42 -10.70
CA ARG A 108 -18.10 13.70 -9.60
C ARG A 108 -17.74 14.93 -8.77
N GLY A 109 -16.70 15.65 -9.13
CA GLY A 109 -16.27 16.88 -8.44
C GLY A 109 -15.50 16.63 -7.14
N LEU A 110 -15.04 15.39 -6.89
CA LEU A 110 -14.24 15.09 -5.69
C LEU A 110 -12.83 15.65 -5.83
N GLN A 111 -12.33 16.24 -4.75
CA GLN A 111 -10.92 16.54 -4.60
C GLN A 111 -10.16 15.27 -4.21
N LEU A 112 -9.04 15.01 -4.86
CA LEU A 112 -8.23 13.82 -4.61
C LEU A 112 -6.83 14.21 -4.13
N ALA A 113 -6.37 13.58 -3.05
CA ALA A 113 -5.02 13.74 -2.55
C ALA A 113 -4.38 12.38 -2.24
N VAL A 114 -3.08 12.30 -2.45
CA VAL A 114 -2.28 11.16 -1.98
C VAL A 114 -1.65 11.51 -0.64
N VAL A 115 -1.75 10.59 0.34
CA VAL A 115 -1.04 10.65 1.62
C VAL A 115 -0.24 9.35 1.76
N SER A 116 1.07 9.44 1.57
CA SER A 116 1.95 8.26 1.50
C SER A 116 3.05 8.31 2.55
N ASN A 117 3.27 7.17 3.22
CA ASN A 117 4.56 6.90 3.81
C ASN A 117 5.50 6.57 2.64
N SER A 118 6.53 7.37 2.45
CA SER A 118 7.43 7.30 1.30
C SER A 118 8.76 7.99 1.62
N ASP A 119 9.74 7.75 0.79
CA ASP A 119 11.12 8.24 0.92
C ASP A 119 11.40 9.53 0.09
N GLY A 120 10.37 10.28 -0.26
CA GLY A 120 10.47 11.46 -1.12
C GLY A 120 10.20 11.19 -2.60
N THR A 121 9.91 9.95 -2.99
CA THR A 121 9.81 9.55 -4.41
C THR A 121 8.37 9.39 -4.92
N ILE A 122 7.35 9.57 -4.08
CA ILE A 122 5.94 9.31 -4.48
C ILE A 122 5.47 10.22 -5.61
N GLU A 123 5.89 11.48 -5.64
CA GLU A 123 5.55 12.42 -6.72
C GLU A 123 6.12 11.97 -8.07
N GLU A 124 7.39 11.51 -8.09
CA GLU A 124 8.04 10.94 -9.28
C GLU A 124 7.33 9.65 -9.72
N LEU A 125 7.02 8.77 -8.77
CA LEU A 125 6.30 7.53 -9.03
C LEU A 125 4.97 7.79 -9.73
N LEU A 126 4.15 8.70 -9.18
CA LEU A 126 2.83 9.02 -9.74
C LEU A 126 2.93 9.61 -11.16
N ARG A 127 3.93 10.44 -11.43
CA ARG A 127 4.20 10.95 -12.80
C ARG A 127 4.59 9.81 -13.73
N LYS A 128 5.50 8.96 -13.32
CA LYS A 128 6.00 7.83 -14.12
C LYS A 128 4.89 6.86 -14.52
N VAL A 129 3.92 6.62 -13.64
CA VAL A 129 2.80 5.72 -13.92
C VAL A 129 1.57 6.43 -14.49
N GLY A 130 1.63 7.75 -14.75
CA GLY A 130 0.56 8.52 -15.37
C GLY A 130 -0.63 8.82 -14.45
N LEU A 131 -0.46 8.70 -13.12
CA LEU A 131 -1.56 8.94 -12.17
C LEU A 131 -1.53 10.33 -11.53
N ARG A 132 -0.40 11.06 -11.60
CA ARG A 132 -0.27 12.37 -10.95
C ARG A 132 -1.36 13.37 -11.33
N GLN A 133 -1.84 13.32 -12.55
CA GLN A 133 -2.83 14.24 -13.10
C GLN A 133 -4.20 14.20 -12.40
N TYR A 134 -4.51 13.12 -11.69
CA TYR A 134 -5.79 12.96 -10.99
C TYR A 134 -5.81 13.64 -9.62
N PHE A 135 -4.65 14.00 -9.06
CA PHE A 135 -4.52 14.45 -7.68
C PHE A 135 -4.28 15.96 -7.58
N ASP A 136 -5.00 16.62 -6.68
CA ASP A 136 -4.83 18.03 -6.35
C ASP A 136 -3.57 18.23 -5.49
N ALA A 137 -3.27 17.26 -4.61
CA ALA A 137 -2.09 17.28 -3.76
C ALA A 137 -1.46 15.90 -3.60
N VAL A 138 -0.15 15.87 -3.36
CA VAL A 138 0.62 14.67 -3.01
C VAL A 138 1.42 14.97 -1.74
N ILE A 139 1.12 14.26 -0.68
CA ILE A 139 1.75 14.40 0.63
C ILE A 139 2.68 13.22 0.85
N ASP A 140 3.97 13.50 0.91
CA ASP A 140 5.04 12.54 1.13
C ASP A 140 5.56 12.70 2.56
N SER A 141 5.57 11.62 3.33
CA SER A 141 5.99 11.64 4.73
C SER A 141 7.43 12.10 4.92
N HIS A 142 8.32 11.76 4.01
CA HIS A 142 9.72 12.19 4.06
C HIS A 142 9.85 13.71 3.94
N VAL A 143 9.04 14.32 3.07
CA VAL A 143 9.08 15.77 2.82
C VAL A 143 8.56 16.56 4.01
N ILE A 144 7.48 16.07 4.65
CA ILE A 144 6.83 16.80 5.74
C ILE A 144 7.31 16.39 7.14
N GLY A 145 8.07 15.28 7.26
CA GLY A 145 8.63 14.79 8.52
C GLY A 145 7.65 14.05 9.44
N TYR A 146 6.48 13.67 8.95
CA TYR A 146 5.49 12.85 9.68
C TYR A 146 5.02 11.71 8.80
N GLU A 147 4.88 10.50 9.35
CA GLU A 147 4.33 9.35 8.64
C GLU A 147 3.07 8.81 9.31
N LYS A 148 2.21 8.15 8.56
CA LYS A 148 1.06 7.44 9.10
C LYS A 148 1.53 6.35 10.07
N PRO A 149 0.92 6.17 11.24
CA PRO A 149 -0.38 6.66 11.67
C PRO A 149 -0.42 8.03 12.36
N ASP A 150 0.67 8.82 12.35
CA ASP A 150 0.65 10.13 13.00
C ASP A 150 -0.46 11.02 12.39
N PRO A 151 -1.43 11.52 13.20
CA PRO A 151 -2.54 12.32 12.66
C PRO A 151 -2.10 13.65 12.04
N ARG A 152 -0.88 14.11 12.28
CA ARG A 152 -0.35 15.34 11.70
C ARG A 152 -0.23 15.27 10.19
N ILE A 153 0.08 14.09 9.60
CA ILE A 153 0.16 13.93 8.15
C ILE A 153 -1.22 14.14 7.49
N PHE A 154 -2.29 13.64 8.12
CA PHE A 154 -3.65 13.80 7.62
C PHE A 154 -4.13 15.25 7.76
N ARG A 155 -3.86 15.91 8.90
CA ARG A 155 -4.20 17.32 9.10
C ARG A 155 -3.48 18.20 8.09
N HIS A 156 -2.20 17.96 7.84
CA HIS A 156 -1.44 18.66 6.80
C HIS A 156 -2.07 18.47 5.42
N ALA A 157 -2.49 17.25 5.07
CA ALA A 157 -3.18 17.00 3.80
C ALA A 157 -4.48 17.78 3.68
N LEU A 158 -5.30 17.82 4.74
CA LEU A 158 -6.54 18.60 4.80
C LEU A 158 -6.27 20.10 4.60
N ASP A 159 -5.26 20.63 5.27
CA ASP A 159 -4.88 22.05 5.16
C ASP A 159 -4.44 22.40 3.73
N VAL A 160 -3.65 21.53 3.10
CA VAL A 160 -3.15 21.75 1.72
C VAL A 160 -4.29 21.79 0.70
N VAL A 161 -5.30 20.91 0.84
CA VAL A 161 -6.42 20.86 -0.11
C VAL A 161 -7.62 21.72 0.33
N GLY A 162 -7.56 22.35 1.51
CA GLY A 162 -8.66 23.16 2.05
C GLY A 162 -9.90 22.33 2.42
N ALA A 163 -9.73 21.06 2.78
CA ALA A 163 -10.83 20.16 3.10
C ALA A 163 -11.10 20.06 4.62
N ARG A 164 -12.30 19.62 4.97
CA ARG A 164 -12.69 19.38 6.37
C ARG A 164 -12.62 17.88 6.67
N ALA A 165 -12.11 17.52 7.84
CA ALA A 165 -11.94 16.12 8.24
C ALA A 165 -13.26 15.32 8.16
N ASN A 166 -14.37 15.88 8.63
CA ASN A 166 -15.68 15.23 8.66
C ASN A 166 -16.37 15.08 7.28
N THR A 167 -15.78 15.61 6.21
CA THR A 167 -16.25 15.44 4.83
C THR A 167 -15.19 14.78 3.96
N THR A 168 -14.16 14.18 4.58
CA THR A 168 -13.04 13.54 3.90
C THR A 168 -13.01 12.06 4.26
N LEU A 169 -12.77 11.23 3.25
CA LEU A 169 -12.53 9.78 3.39
C LEU A 169 -11.10 9.46 3.02
N HIS A 170 -10.36 8.83 3.93
CA HIS A 170 -9.07 8.20 3.63
C HIS A 170 -9.28 6.75 3.23
N VAL A 171 -8.63 6.33 2.16
CA VAL A 171 -8.67 4.96 1.64
C VAL A 171 -7.26 4.40 1.65
N GLY A 172 -7.05 3.31 2.35
CA GLY A 172 -5.73 2.67 2.47
C GLY A 172 -5.83 1.17 2.69
N ASP A 173 -4.71 0.50 2.86
CA ASP A 173 -4.62 -0.95 2.91
C ASP A 173 -3.92 -1.51 4.17
N LEU A 174 -3.43 -0.64 5.04
CA LEU A 174 -2.85 -0.99 6.33
C LEU A 174 -3.66 -0.39 7.48
N TYR A 175 -4.36 -1.23 8.24
CA TYR A 175 -5.29 -0.77 9.28
C TYR A 175 -4.66 0.22 10.27
N GLU A 176 -3.49 -0.09 10.84
CA GLU A 176 -2.82 0.79 11.81
C GLU A 176 -2.39 2.12 11.18
N ALA A 177 -1.81 2.08 10.00
CA ALA A 177 -1.36 3.30 9.33
C ALA A 177 -2.54 4.15 8.84
N ASP A 178 -3.47 3.52 8.14
CA ASP A 178 -4.48 4.23 7.37
C ASP A 178 -5.76 4.47 8.16
N VAL A 179 -6.31 3.42 8.80
CA VAL A 179 -7.61 3.55 9.49
C VAL A 179 -7.43 4.23 10.84
N VAL A 180 -6.50 3.74 11.68
CA VAL A 180 -6.26 4.31 13.01
C VAL A 180 -5.73 5.74 12.87
N GLY A 181 -4.75 5.97 11.98
CA GLY A 181 -4.18 7.29 11.75
C GLY A 181 -5.20 8.33 11.25
N ALA A 182 -6.02 7.99 10.24
CA ALA A 182 -7.04 8.88 9.71
C ALA A 182 -8.09 9.22 10.77
N ARG A 183 -8.59 8.24 11.52
CA ARG A 183 -9.55 8.45 12.60
C ARG A 183 -9.01 9.35 13.71
N ALA A 184 -7.73 9.23 14.06
CA ALA A 184 -7.06 10.11 15.02
C ALA A 184 -7.00 11.58 14.56
N ALA A 185 -7.14 11.82 13.25
CA ALA A 185 -7.28 13.17 12.67
C ALA A 185 -8.73 13.60 12.48
N GLY A 186 -9.73 12.77 12.83
CA GLY A 186 -11.16 13.02 12.62
C GLY A 186 -11.63 12.75 11.18
N VAL A 187 -10.81 12.09 10.37
CA VAL A 187 -11.11 11.72 8.96
C VAL A 187 -11.81 10.37 8.94
N HIS A 188 -12.81 10.22 8.08
CA HIS A 188 -13.40 8.91 7.81
C HIS A 188 -12.38 7.99 7.14
N ALA A 189 -12.48 6.69 7.39
CA ALA A 189 -11.52 5.73 6.87
C ALA A 189 -12.20 4.50 6.31
N LEU A 190 -11.68 4.00 5.17
CA LEU A 190 -12.08 2.78 4.53
C LEU A 190 -10.82 1.93 4.23
N LEU A 191 -10.90 0.64 4.53
CA LEU A 191 -9.82 -0.30 4.32
C LEU A 191 -10.00 -1.06 3.00
N LEU A 192 -8.95 -1.09 2.17
CA LEU A 192 -8.91 -1.93 0.98
C LEU A 192 -8.60 -3.38 1.35
N ASP A 193 -9.54 -4.26 1.04
CA ASP A 193 -9.49 -5.69 1.38
C ASP A 193 -9.93 -6.55 0.19
N PRO A 194 -9.07 -6.70 -0.82
CA PRO A 194 -9.44 -7.34 -2.10
C PRO A 194 -9.81 -8.81 -1.99
N PHE A 195 -9.43 -9.48 -0.90
CA PHE A 195 -9.66 -10.93 -0.73
C PHE A 195 -10.34 -11.27 0.59
N ASN A 196 -10.83 -10.26 1.33
CA ASN A 196 -11.48 -10.42 2.63
C ASN A 196 -10.57 -11.09 3.68
N ASP A 197 -9.31 -10.64 3.74
CA ASP A 197 -8.30 -11.13 4.69
C ASP A 197 -8.39 -10.46 6.07
N TRP A 198 -9.02 -9.29 6.14
CA TRP A 198 -9.16 -8.54 7.38
C TRP A 198 -10.40 -9.00 8.16
N HIS A 199 -10.19 -9.54 9.34
CA HIS A 199 -11.26 -10.00 10.25
C HIS A 199 -11.71 -8.91 11.23
N LEU A 200 -11.65 -7.64 10.79
CA LEU A 200 -12.07 -6.46 11.56
C LEU A 200 -13.55 -6.16 11.33
N THR A 201 -14.22 -5.70 12.38
CA THR A 201 -15.66 -5.37 12.34
C THR A 201 -15.92 -3.88 12.58
N ASP A 202 -14.88 -3.11 12.88
CA ASP A 202 -14.98 -1.71 13.29
C ASP A 202 -14.71 -0.70 12.17
N CYS A 203 -14.37 -1.15 10.95
CA CYS A 203 -14.18 -0.28 9.79
C CYS A 203 -14.88 -0.81 8.54
N GLU A 204 -15.28 0.12 7.68
CA GLU A 204 -15.77 -0.21 6.35
C GLU A 204 -14.63 -0.74 5.47
N ARG A 205 -14.97 -1.66 4.56
CA ARG A 205 -14.02 -2.26 3.63
C ARG A 205 -14.56 -2.26 2.21
N ALA A 206 -13.67 -2.13 1.24
CA ALA A 206 -13.96 -2.30 -0.18
C ALA A 206 -12.87 -3.20 -0.81
N ALA A 207 -13.21 -3.94 -1.83
CA ALA A 207 -12.25 -4.77 -2.55
C ALA A 207 -11.23 -3.90 -3.32
N ASP A 208 -11.71 -2.82 -3.93
CA ASP A 208 -10.93 -1.90 -4.75
C ASP A 208 -11.61 -0.52 -4.87
N LEU A 209 -11.03 0.38 -5.64
CA LEU A 209 -11.58 1.72 -5.88
C LEU A 209 -12.87 1.70 -6.73
N THR A 210 -13.08 0.67 -7.56
CA THR A 210 -14.30 0.53 -8.35
C THR A 210 -15.49 0.22 -7.43
N GLY A 211 -15.31 -0.73 -6.50
CA GLY A 211 -16.32 -1.03 -5.49
C GLY A 211 -16.62 0.13 -4.55
N LEU A 212 -15.64 1.00 -4.30
CA LEU A 212 -15.89 2.26 -3.57
C LEU A 212 -16.72 3.23 -4.41
N LEU A 213 -16.42 3.36 -5.70
CA LEU A 213 -17.15 4.24 -6.61
C LEU A 213 -18.65 3.90 -6.67
N GLU A 214 -18.99 2.62 -6.70
CA GLU A 214 -20.38 2.12 -6.68
C GLU A 214 -21.11 2.50 -5.38
N ARG A 215 -20.42 2.50 -4.23
CA ARG A 215 -21.00 2.86 -2.91
C ARG A 215 -21.28 4.34 -2.75
N LEU A 216 -20.51 5.20 -3.41
CA LEU A 216 -20.71 6.65 -3.33
C LEU A 216 -21.99 7.11 -4.05
N GLY A 217 -22.65 6.19 -4.80
CA GLY A 217 -23.88 6.50 -5.52
C GLY A 217 -23.68 7.49 -6.67
N ASP A 218 -24.76 7.81 -7.34
CA ASP A 218 -24.81 8.88 -8.34
C ASP A 218 -25.03 10.26 -7.67
#